data_3c2c57773196c7932797bdfbdb76167b
#
_entry.id   3c2c57773196c7932797bdfbdb76167b
#
_cell.length_a   1.000
_cell.length_b   1.000
_cell.length_c   1.000
_cell.angle_alpha   90.00
_cell.angle_beta   90.00
_cell.angle_gamma   90.00
#
_symmetry.space_group_name_H-M   'P 1'
#
loop_
_entity.id
_entity.type
_entity.pdbx_description
1 polymer ?
#
loop_
_entity_poly.entity_id
_entity_poly.type
_entity_poly.pdbx_seq_one_letter_code
_entity_poly.pdbx_strand_id
1 'polypeptide(L)'
;NYLYYSKHLHIILAFPNTWYSNLKPKGQFNNLDSVTKEIRLMMDPNADPYAAAPEVDPNEVPEKFGASDIFDLNQVQLLNAYSCTECGRCTAVCPANITGKKLSPRKIMMDTRDRIEEVGKNINKNGKFVDDGKKLLDDHIQREELWACTTCNACVEACPVLIDPLSIIVEMRRFLVMEQSSAPSELNVMMANVENNAAPWAYNQADRLNWAKE
;
A
#
# COMPACT_ATOMS: atom_id res chain seq x y z
N ASN A 1 -19.25 -25.37 11.04
CA ASN A 1 -20.01 -24.56 10.07
C ASN A 1 -20.45 -23.19 10.63
N TYR A 2 -20.98 -23.12 11.87
CA TYR A 2 -21.44 -21.85 12.46
C TYR A 2 -20.32 -20.81 12.58
N LEU A 3 -19.14 -21.16 13.06
CA LEU A 3 -18.01 -20.23 13.23
C LEU A 3 -17.53 -19.68 11.89
N TYR A 4 -17.50 -20.50 10.85
CA TYR A 4 -17.01 -20.09 9.53
C TYR A 4 -17.86 -18.99 8.88
N TYR A 5 -19.19 -19.07 9.06
CA TYR A 5 -20.14 -18.07 8.49
C TYR A 5 -20.56 -16.99 9.49
N SER A 6 -19.93 -16.94 10.67
CA SER A 6 -20.29 -15.99 11.70
C SER A 6 -19.26 -14.87 11.83
N LYS A 7 -19.70 -13.76 12.46
CA LYS A 7 -18.79 -12.68 12.87
C LYS A 7 -17.65 -13.14 13.81
N HIS A 8 -17.73 -14.34 14.37
CA HIS A 8 -16.74 -14.89 15.29
C HIS A 8 -15.53 -15.53 14.59
N LEU A 9 -15.53 -15.64 13.26
CA LEU A 9 -14.38 -16.19 12.52
C LEU A 9 -13.07 -15.45 12.83
N HIS A 10 -13.13 -14.16 13.06
CA HIS A 10 -11.98 -13.34 13.44
C HIS A 10 -11.26 -13.83 14.70
N ILE A 11 -11.96 -14.47 15.65
CA ILE A 11 -11.34 -15.02 16.88
C ILE A 11 -10.31 -16.08 16.51
N ILE A 12 -10.63 -16.96 15.55
CA ILE A 12 -9.71 -17.99 15.06
C ILE A 12 -8.60 -17.36 14.23
N LEU A 13 -8.95 -16.41 13.35
CA LEU A 13 -8.01 -15.76 12.44
C LEU A 13 -7.04 -14.81 13.15
N ALA A 14 -7.37 -14.30 14.32
CA ALA A 14 -6.50 -13.44 15.11
C ALA A 14 -5.16 -14.11 15.46
N PHE A 15 -5.15 -15.43 15.72
CA PHE A 15 -3.93 -16.17 16.03
C PHE A 15 -2.94 -16.20 14.85
N PRO A 16 -3.32 -16.70 13.66
CA PRO A 16 -2.42 -16.67 12.51
C PRO A 16 -2.10 -15.23 12.09
N ASN A 17 -3.03 -14.29 12.20
CA ASN A 17 -2.77 -12.91 11.89
C ASN A 17 -1.67 -12.30 12.76
N THR A 18 -1.71 -12.54 14.06
CA THR A 18 -0.67 -12.09 15.00
C THR A 18 0.66 -12.79 14.73
N TRP A 19 0.63 -14.09 14.37
CA TRP A 19 1.82 -14.84 14.02
C TRP A 19 2.54 -14.31 12.78
N TYR A 20 1.81 -13.97 11.74
CA TYR A 20 2.36 -13.42 10.50
C TYR A 20 2.49 -11.90 10.49
N SER A 21 2.20 -11.23 11.61
CA SER A 21 2.30 -9.78 11.71
C SER A 21 3.72 -9.29 11.45
N ASN A 22 3.81 -8.07 10.92
CA ASN A 22 5.10 -7.43 10.68
C ASN A 22 5.72 -6.97 12.01
N LEU A 23 6.78 -7.63 12.44
CA LEU A 23 7.55 -7.29 13.67
C LEU A 23 8.74 -6.35 13.40
N LYS A 24 8.93 -5.92 12.15
CA LYS A 24 9.97 -4.92 11.82
C LYS A 24 9.61 -3.57 12.45
N PRO A 25 10.60 -2.68 12.60
CA PRO A 25 10.33 -1.33 13.10
C PRO A 25 9.20 -0.65 12.31
N LYS A 26 8.26 -0.02 13.02
CA LYS A 26 7.13 0.67 12.42
C LYS A 26 7.63 1.80 11.52
N GLY A 27 7.01 1.96 10.36
CA GLY A 27 7.44 2.93 9.36
C GLY A 27 8.47 2.42 8.36
N GLN A 28 8.99 1.19 8.53
CA GLN A 28 9.83 0.54 7.53
C GLN A 28 8.94 -0.09 6.46
N PHE A 29 8.96 0.45 5.25
CA PHE A 29 8.27 -0.11 4.10
C PHE A 29 9.08 -1.24 3.46
N ASN A 30 8.38 -2.17 2.82
CA ASN A 30 9.04 -3.16 1.96
C ASN A 30 9.51 -2.48 0.68
N ASN A 31 10.75 -2.77 0.29
CA ASN A 31 11.27 -2.33 -0.99
C ASN A 31 10.70 -3.20 -2.11
N LEU A 32 10.56 -2.62 -3.29
CA LEU A 32 10.27 -3.35 -4.52
C LEU A 32 11.57 -3.97 -5.02
N ASP A 33 11.57 -5.27 -5.26
CA ASP A 33 12.81 -6.00 -5.62
C ASP A 33 13.36 -5.56 -6.98
N SER A 34 12.49 -5.31 -7.95
CA SER A 34 12.85 -4.76 -9.26
C SER A 34 13.54 -3.41 -9.14
N VAL A 35 12.94 -2.46 -8.43
CA VAL A 35 13.51 -1.13 -8.20
C VAL A 35 14.83 -1.23 -7.43
N THR A 36 14.91 -2.13 -6.44
CA THR A 36 16.13 -2.32 -5.65
C THR A 36 17.28 -2.86 -6.51
N LYS A 37 17.00 -3.76 -7.46
CA LYS A 37 18.00 -4.28 -8.42
C LYS A 37 18.54 -3.15 -9.29
N GLU A 38 17.67 -2.34 -9.87
CA GLU A 38 18.05 -1.22 -10.74
C GLU A 38 18.92 -0.19 -9.98
N ILE A 39 18.49 0.20 -8.78
CA ILE A 39 19.25 1.16 -7.95
C ILE A 39 20.62 0.59 -7.60
N ARG A 40 20.74 -0.70 -7.27
CA ARG A 40 22.02 -1.33 -6.98
C ARG A 40 22.95 -1.29 -8.19
N LEU A 41 22.44 -1.56 -9.40
CA LEU A 41 23.21 -1.45 -10.63
C LEU A 41 23.67 0.00 -10.87
N MET A 42 22.81 0.97 -10.65
CA MET A 42 23.17 2.40 -10.81
C MET A 42 24.24 2.88 -9.80
N MET A 43 24.27 2.29 -8.60
CA MET A 43 25.18 2.68 -7.54
C MET A 43 26.47 1.86 -7.51
N ASP A 44 26.61 0.80 -8.30
CA ASP A 44 27.82 0.01 -8.37
C ASP A 44 28.86 0.70 -9.30
N PRO A 45 29.97 1.18 -8.76
CA PRO A 45 31.01 1.86 -9.57
C PRO A 45 31.70 0.93 -10.57
N ASN A 46 31.56 -0.40 -10.42
CA ASN A 46 32.13 -1.40 -11.33
C ASN A 46 31.11 -1.95 -12.33
N ALA A 47 29.84 -1.55 -12.23
CA ALA A 47 28.85 -1.97 -13.22
C ALA A 47 29.14 -1.30 -14.55
N ASP A 48 29.22 -2.11 -15.61
CA ASP A 48 29.29 -1.58 -16.97
C ASP A 48 27.91 -1.08 -17.41
N PRO A 49 27.73 0.23 -17.61
CA PRO A 49 26.44 0.80 -18.05
C PRO A 49 26.00 0.29 -19.44
N TYR A 50 26.93 -0.29 -20.20
CA TYR A 50 26.69 -0.85 -21.53
C TYR A 50 26.68 -2.39 -21.54
N ALA A 51 26.83 -3.04 -20.37
CA ALA A 51 26.59 -4.47 -20.30
C ALA A 51 25.18 -4.75 -20.80
N ALA A 52 25.06 -5.66 -21.75
CA ALA A 52 23.75 -6.05 -22.26
C ALA A 52 22.84 -6.40 -21.09
N ALA A 53 21.69 -5.75 -21.02
CA ALA A 53 20.67 -6.09 -20.02
C ALA A 53 20.48 -7.62 -20.07
N PRO A 54 20.40 -8.30 -18.91
CA PRO A 54 20.14 -9.74 -18.90
C PRO A 54 18.95 -10.01 -19.80
N GLU A 55 19.08 -11.01 -20.69
CA GLU A 55 17.98 -11.37 -21.59
C GLU A 55 16.72 -11.57 -20.75
N VAL A 56 15.78 -10.65 -20.90
CA VAL A 56 14.47 -10.76 -20.26
C VAL A 56 13.78 -11.93 -20.96
N ASP A 57 13.39 -12.95 -20.20
CA ASP A 57 12.59 -14.04 -20.74
C ASP A 57 11.34 -13.42 -21.40
N PRO A 58 11.13 -13.61 -22.70
CA PRO A 58 9.97 -13.05 -23.39
C PRO A 58 8.62 -13.50 -22.81
N ASN A 59 8.63 -14.50 -21.93
CA ASN A 59 7.46 -14.97 -21.20
C ASN A 59 7.37 -14.40 -19.76
N GLU A 60 8.35 -13.63 -19.32
CA GLU A 60 8.32 -13.00 -18.00
C GLU A 60 7.29 -11.85 -18.04
N VAL A 61 6.21 -12.01 -17.28
CA VAL A 61 5.21 -10.95 -17.11
C VAL A 61 5.85 -9.82 -16.29
N PRO A 62 5.86 -8.58 -16.80
CA PRO A 62 6.41 -7.46 -16.06
C PRO A 62 5.82 -7.37 -14.66
N GLU A 63 6.68 -7.17 -13.66
CA GLU A 63 6.24 -6.99 -12.27
C GLU A 63 5.34 -5.77 -12.18
N LYS A 64 4.12 -5.96 -11.69
CA LYS A 64 3.17 -4.88 -11.47
C LYS A 64 3.53 -4.13 -10.19
N PHE A 65 3.62 -2.82 -10.27
CA PHE A 65 3.94 -1.99 -9.13
C PHE A 65 2.69 -1.66 -8.28
N GLY A 66 2.69 -2.17 -7.04
CA GLY A 66 1.61 -1.94 -6.10
C GLY A 66 0.32 -2.69 -6.43
N ALA A 67 -0.80 -2.28 -5.82
CA ALA A 67 -2.06 -2.99 -5.85
C ALA A 67 -3.22 -2.13 -6.35
N SER A 68 -4.00 -2.67 -7.29
CA SER A 68 -5.27 -2.10 -7.75
C SER A 68 -6.48 -2.91 -7.31
N ASP A 69 -6.30 -4.22 -7.10
CA ASP A 69 -7.36 -5.11 -6.63
C ASP A 69 -6.76 -6.16 -5.67
N ILE A 70 -7.59 -6.99 -5.09
CA ILE A 70 -7.21 -8.00 -4.09
C ILE A 70 -6.18 -9.02 -4.59
N PHE A 71 -6.13 -9.27 -5.89
CA PHE A 71 -5.16 -10.19 -6.51
C PHE A 71 -3.72 -9.70 -6.41
N ASP A 72 -3.53 -8.40 -6.26
CA ASP A 72 -2.22 -7.75 -6.14
C ASP A 72 -1.75 -7.69 -4.68
N LEU A 73 -2.64 -8.00 -3.72
CA LEU A 73 -2.34 -7.99 -2.29
C LEU A 73 -1.73 -9.31 -1.84
N ASN A 74 -0.83 -9.24 -0.88
CA ASN A 74 -0.24 -10.44 -0.29
C ASN A 74 -1.20 -11.13 0.70
N GLN A 75 -0.91 -12.40 1.02
CA GLN A 75 -1.75 -13.22 1.90
C GLN A 75 -1.93 -12.62 3.29
N VAL A 76 -0.93 -11.92 3.81
CA VAL A 76 -1.02 -11.29 5.15
C VAL A 76 -1.99 -10.11 5.12
N GLN A 77 -1.99 -9.31 4.05
CA GLN A 77 -2.93 -8.21 3.87
C GLN A 77 -4.38 -8.72 3.76
N LEU A 78 -4.60 -9.80 3.01
CA LEU A 78 -5.91 -10.45 2.92
C LEU A 78 -6.35 -11.04 4.26
N LEU A 79 -5.43 -11.68 4.99
CA LEU A 79 -5.69 -12.21 6.34
C LEU A 79 -6.03 -11.09 7.33
N ASN A 80 -5.34 -9.95 7.26
CA ASN A 80 -5.63 -8.75 8.04
C ASN A 80 -7.09 -8.30 7.84
N ALA A 81 -7.59 -8.29 6.61
CA ALA A 81 -8.95 -7.88 6.30
C ALA A 81 -10.00 -8.80 6.96
N TYR A 82 -9.78 -10.12 6.91
CA TYR A 82 -10.66 -11.09 7.56
C TYR A 82 -10.55 -11.13 9.08
N SER A 83 -9.39 -10.77 9.63
CA SER A 83 -9.16 -10.73 11.09
C SER A 83 -9.75 -9.48 11.74
N CYS A 84 -10.18 -8.48 10.94
CA CYS A 84 -10.72 -7.22 11.45
C CYS A 84 -12.08 -7.41 12.10
N THR A 85 -12.18 -7.01 13.39
CA THR A 85 -13.43 -7.07 14.18
C THR A 85 -14.28 -5.80 14.06
N GLU A 86 -13.87 -4.85 13.25
CA GLU A 86 -14.54 -3.55 13.08
C GLU A 86 -14.68 -2.74 14.37
N CYS A 87 -13.84 -2.96 15.35
CA CYS A 87 -13.94 -2.33 16.68
C CYS A 87 -13.76 -0.79 16.68
N GLY A 88 -13.23 -0.21 15.59
CA GLY A 88 -13.12 1.23 15.39
C GLY A 88 -11.93 1.92 16.05
N ARG A 89 -11.10 1.23 16.84
CA ARG A 89 -9.93 1.83 17.52
C ARG A 89 -8.99 2.54 16.56
N CYS A 90 -8.67 1.91 15.42
CA CYS A 90 -7.81 2.48 14.39
C CYS A 90 -8.38 3.78 13.79
N THR A 91 -9.70 3.89 13.64
CA THR A 91 -10.37 5.09 13.16
C THR A 91 -10.38 6.20 14.21
N ALA A 92 -10.59 5.84 15.47
CA ALA A 92 -10.64 6.80 16.58
C ALA A 92 -9.29 7.52 16.83
N VAL A 93 -8.16 6.86 16.51
CA VAL A 93 -6.82 7.45 16.66
C VAL A 93 -6.27 8.03 15.36
N CYS A 94 -6.99 7.91 14.25
CA CYS A 94 -6.52 8.39 12.94
C CYS A 94 -6.58 9.91 12.85
N PRO A 95 -5.44 10.63 12.69
CA PRO A 95 -5.46 12.09 12.62
C PRO A 95 -6.27 12.60 11.42
N ALA A 96 -6.25 11.93 10.29
CA ALA A 96 -7.06 12.31 9.14
C ALA A 96 -8.57 12.21 9.44
N ASN A 97 -9.00 11.13 10.11
CA ASN A 97 -10.40 10.97 10.50
C ASN A 97 -10.84 12.00 11.56
N ILE A 98 -10.02 12.23 12.58
CA ILE A 98 -10.30 13.21 13.65
C ILE A 98 -10.46 14.62 13.06
N THR A 99 -9.71 14.96 12.02
CA THR A 99 -9.78 16.26 11.33
C THR A 99 -10.89 16.36 10.28
N GLY A 100 -11.77 15.35 10.20
CA GLY A 100 -12.93 15.36 9.29
C GLY A 100 -12.64 14.97 7.85
N LYS A 101 -11.47 14.40 7.55
CA LYS A 101 -11.16 13.84 6.22
C LYS A 101 -11.85 12.48 6.03
N LYS A 102 -12.09 12.09 4.79
CA LYS A 102 -12.84 10.86 4.47
C LYS A 102 -12.16 9.55 4.90
N LEU A 103 -10.89 9.57 5.22
CA LEU A 103 -10.16 8.35 5.57
C LEU A 103 -10.66 7.73 6.88
N SER A 104 -11.02 6.45 6.80
CA SER A 104 -11.23 5.58 7.95
C SER A 104 -10.41 4.30 7.77
N PRO A 105 -9.35 4.06 8.56
CA PRO A 105 -8.56 2.82 8.46
C PRO A 105 -9.40 1.54 8.62
N ARG A 106 -10.45 1.60 9.45
CA ARG A 106 -11.43 0.50 9.57
C ARG A 106 -12.13 0.22 8.24
N LYS A 107 -12.60 1.29 7.55
CA LYS A 107 -13.27 1.17 6.26
C LYS A 107 -12.36 0.50 5.21
N ILE A 108 -11.10 0.87 5.14
CA ILE A 108 -10.12 0.23 4.24
C ILE A 108 -10.12 -1.29 4.40
N MET A 109 -10.09 -1.78 5.65
CA MET A 109 -10.10 -3.22 5.92
C MET A 109 -11.45 -3.88 5.57
N MET A 110 -12.55 -3.18 5.84
CA MET A 110 -13.90 -3.67 5.51
C MET A 110 -14.09 -3.76 3.99
N ASP A 111 -13.76 -2.72 3.26
CA ASP A 111 -13.86 -2.69 1.80
C ASP A 111 -12.98 -3.77 1.15
N THR A 112 -11.78 -4.00 1.68
CA THR A 112 -10.91 -5.09 1.22
C THR A 112 -11.58 -6.44 1.45
N ARG A 113 -12.14 -6.70 2.62
CA ARG A 113 -12.87 -7.93 2.93
C ARG A 113 -14.08 -8.10 2.02
N ASP A 114 -14.87 -7.06 1.85
CA ASP A 114 -16.09 -7.10 1.03
C ASP A 114 -15.75 -7.43 -0.43
N ARG A 115 -14.66 -6.85 -0.96
CA ARG A 115 -14.16 -7.20 -2.29
C ARG A 115 -13.67 -8.66 -2.38
N ILE A 116 -12.98 -9.17 -1.36
CA ILE A 116 -12.56 -10.58 -1.31
C ILE A 116 -13.80 -11.50 -1.35
N GLU A 117 -14.86 -11.16 -0.62
CA GLU A 117 -16.10 -11.93 -0.62
C GLU A 117 -16.84 -11.88 -1.97
N GLU A 118 -16.87 -10.73 -2.64
CA GLU A 118 -17.43 -10.60 -3.99
C GLU A 118 -16.70 -11.50 -4.97
N VAL A 119 -15.37 -11.45 -4.97
CA VAL A 119 -14.54 -12.29 -5.83
C VAL A 119 -14.69 -13.78 -5.46
N GLY A 120 -14.73 -14.12 -4.18
CA GLY A 120 -14.98 -15.49 -3.71
C GLY A 120 -16.32 -16.05 -4.20
N LYS A 121 -17.38 -15.26 -4.16
CA LYS A 121 -18.69 -15.64 -4.71
C LYS A 121 -18.65 -15.82 -6.22
N ASN A 122 -17.91 -14.96 -6.93
CA ASN A 122 -17.71 -15.06 -8.37
C ASN A 122 -17.01 -16.38 -8.75
N ILE A 123 -15.90 -16.70 -8.06
CA ILE A 123 -15.13 -17.93 -8.29
C ILE A 123 -15.99 -19.17 -7.97
N ASN A 124 -16.73 -19.17 -6.86
CA ASN A 124 -17.59 -20.28 -6.48
C ASN A 124 -18.70 -20.55 -7.50
N LYS A 125 -19.23 -19.50 -8.12
CA LYS A 125 -20.28 -19.62 -9.14
C LYS A 125 -19.75 -20.12 -10.47
N ASN A 126 -18.58 -19.67 -10.89
CA ASN A 126 -18.06 -19.87 -12.26
C ASN A 126 -16.92 -20.91 -12.33
N GLY A 127 -16.43 -21.44 -11.18
CA GLY A 127 -15.27 -22.32 -11.09
C GLY A 127 -13.92 -21.62 -11.22
N LYS A 128 -13.91 -20.38 -11.75
CA LYS A 128 -12.75 -19.50 -11.88
C LYS A 128 -13.22 -18.04 -11.78
N PHE A 129 -12.30 -17.13 -11.53
CA PHE A 129 -12.61 -15.71 -11.58
C PHE A 129 -13.03 -15.30 -13.00
N VAL A 130 -14.15 -14.65 -13.11
CA VAL A 130 -14.63 -13.97 -14.32
C VAL A 130 -14.65 -12.48 -14.02
N ASP A 131 -14.02 -11.69 -14.87
CA ASP A 131 -13.93 -10.23 -14.66
C ASP A 131 -15.35 -9.65 -14.49
N ASP A 132 -15.55 -8.97 -13.37
CA ASP A 132 -16.80 -8.32 -12.99
C ASP A 132 -16.78 -6.81 -13.25
N GLY A 133 -15.68 -6.30 -13.82
CA GLY A 133 -15.47 -4.88 -14.13
C GLY A 133 -15.26 -4.01 -12.89
N LYS A 134 -15.11 -4.59 -11.71
CA LYS A 134 -14.88 -3.87 -10.45
C LYS A 134 -13.47 -4.10 -9.95
N LYS A 135 -12.94 -3.10 -9.24
CA LYS A 135 -11.66 -3.14 -8.54
C LYS A 135 -11.80 -2.65 -7.12
N LEU A 136 -10.85 -3.01 -6.27
CA LEU A 136 -10.79 -2.47 -4.92
C LEU A 136 -10.53 -0.96 -4.95
N LEU A 137 -9.61 -0.53 -5.83
CA LEU A 137 -9.34 0.88 -6.08
C LEU A 137 -10.44 1.50 -6.95
N ASP A 138 -10.91 2.64 -6.57
CA ASP A 138 -11.96 3.49 -7.19
C ASP A 138 -13.39 2.99 -6.94
N ASP A 139 -13.69 1.68 -6.95
CA ASP A 139 -15.04 1.17 -6.71
C ASP A 139 -15.38 1.03 -5.22
N HIS A 140 -14.40 0.62 -4.40
CA HIS A 140 -14.56 0.46 -2.95
C HIS A 140 -13.79 1.52 -2.16
N ILE A 141 -12.53 1.73 -2.49
CA ILE A 141 -11.63 2.67 -1.83
C ILE A 141 -11.35 3.84 -2.77
N GLN A 142 -11.74 5.05 -2.37
CA GLN A 142 -11.55 6.25 -3.17
C GLN A 142 -10.11 6.78 -3.06
N ARG A 143 -9.62 7.40 -4.14
CA ARG A 143 -8.29 8.03 -4.18
C ARG A 143 -8.10 9.07 -3.09
N GLU A 144 -9.14 9.86 -2.80
CA GLU A 144 -9.12 10.86 -1.72
C GLU A 144 -8.85 10.24 -0.36
N GLU A 145 -9.40 9.05 -0.06
CA GLU A 145 -9.15 8.33 1.19
C GLU A 145 -7.68 7.93 1.30
N LEU A 146 -7.10 7.44 0.19
CA LEU A 146 -5.70 7.06 0.16
C LEU A 146 -4.78 8.25 0.44
N TRP A 147 -5.00 9.38 -0.23
CA TRP A 147 -4.14 10.56 -0.09
C TRP A 147 -4.36 11.34 1.20
N ALA A 148 -5.48 11.14 1.89
CA ALA A 148 -5.70 11.68 3.23
C ALA A 148 -4.82 11.03 4.31
N CYS A 149 -4.24 9.85 4.05
CA CYS A 149 -3.39 9.16 5.02
C CYS A 149 -2.03 9.88 5.19
N THR A 150 -1.66 10.18 6.43
CA THR A 150 -0.36 10.79 6.78
C THR A 150 0.74 9.77 7.08
N THR A 151 0.49 8.47 6.88
CA THR A 151 1.45 7.37 7.14
C THR A 151 2.00 7.31 8.57
N CYS A 152 1.26 7.80 9.56
CA CYS A 152 1.72 7.94 10.94
C CYS A 152 1.73 6.63 11.76
N ASN A 153 1.25 5.50 11.21
CA ASN A 153 1.14 4.19 11.88
C ASN A 153 0.24 4.15 13.15
N ALA A 154 -0.45 5.21 13.53
CA ALA A 154 -1.32 5.21 14.71
C ALA A 154 -2.41 4.12 14.65
N CYS A 155 -2.94 3.84 13.47
CA CYS A 155 -3.95 2.78 13.27
C CYS A 155 -3.39 1.37 13.51
N VAL A 156 -2.14 1.12 13.11
CA VAL A 156 -1.45 -0.16 13.33
C VAL A 156 -1.16 -0.34 14.82
N GLU A 157 -0.69 0.73 15.49
CA GLU A 157 -0.39 0.74 16.93
C GLU A 157 -1.64 0.46 17.78
N ALA A 158 -2.76 1.06 17.41
CA ALA A 158 -4.01 0.91 18.13
C ALA A 158 -4.67 -0.47 17.98
N CYS A 159 -4.22 -1.30 17.01
CA CYS A 159 -4.83 -2.59 16.75
C CYS A 159 -4.28 -3.68 17.68
N PRO A 160 -5.12 -4.32 18.53
CA PRO A 160 -4.66 -5.34 19.47
C PRO A 160 -4.22 -6.65 18.80
N VAL A 161 -4.60 -6.86 17.53
CA VAL A 161 -4.25 -8.04 16.73
C VAL A 161 -3.31 -7.70 15.56
N LEU A 162 -2.66 -6.52 15.61
CA LEU A 162 -1.62 -6.09 14.68
C LEU A 162 -2.04 -6.04 13.20
N ILE A 163 -3.29 -5.68 12.94
CA ILE A 163 -3.78 -5.42 11.57
C ILE A 163 -3.13 -4.15 11.04
N ASP A 164 -2.65 -4.22 9.80
CA ASP A 164 -1.93 -3.13 9.12
C ASP A 164 -2.72 -2.57 7.91
N PRO A 165 -3.62 -1.61 8.12
CA PRO A 165 -4.31 -0.94 7.01
C PRO A 165 -3.37 -0.08 6.16
N LEU A 166 -2.26 0.38 6.75
CA LEU A 166 -1.31 1.25 6.07
C LEU A 166 -0.60 0.54 4.93
N SER A 167 -0.28 -0.76 5.09
CA SER A 167 0.36 -1.54 4.04
C SER A 167 -0.48 -1.56 2.75
N ILE A 168 -1.81 -1.72 2.86
CA ILE A 168 -2.73 -1.68 1.71
C ILE A 168 -2.76 -0.28 1.08
N ILE A 169 -2.84 0.77 1.89
CA ILE A 169 -2.83 2.16 1.42
C ILE A 169 -1.55 2.46 0.63
N VAL A 170 -0.40 2.00 1.12
CA VAL A 170 0.89 2.23 0.45
C VAL A 170 0.96 1.48 -0.88
N GLU A 171 0.53 0.23 -0.93
CA GLU A 171 0.50 -0.53 -2.20
C GLU A 171 -0.43 0.11 -3.23
N MET A 172 -1.59 0.60 -2.82
CA MET A 172 -2.48 1.33 -3.73
C MET A 172 -1.89 2.65 -4.21
N ARG A 173 -1.17 3.40 -3.35
CA ARG A 173 -0.45 4.60 -3.77
C ARG A 173 0.68 4.29 -4.74
N ARG A 174 1.42 3.19 -4.55
CA ARG A 174 2.44 2.71 -5.49
C ARG A 174 1.83 2.49 -6.87
N PHE A 175 0.69 1.80 -6.93
CA PHE A 175 -0.02 1.58 -8.18
C PHE A 175 -0.45 2.90 -8.84
N LEU A 176 -1.02 3.83 -8.08
CA LEU A 176 -1.43 5.13 -8.62
C LEU A 176 -0.27 5.94 -9.20
N VAL A 177 0.88 5.95 -8.52
CA VAL A 177 2.03 6.75 -8.92
C VAL A 177 2.84 6.07 -10.02
N MET A 178 3.16 4.78 -9.87
CA MET A 178 4.10 4.08 -10.75
C MET A 178 3.44 3.50 -12.00
N GLU A 179 2.18 3.03 -11.89
CA GLU A 179 1.46 2.44 -13.03
C GLU A 179 0.57 3.45 -13.74
N GLN A 180 -0.13 4.31 -12.99
CA GLN A 180 -1.07 5.25 -13.56
C GLN A 180 -0.55 6.67 -13.71
N SER A 181 0.63 7.00 -13.16
CA SER A 181 1.16 8.36 -13.09
C SER A 181 0.14 9.38 -12.55
N SER A 182 -0.72 8.92 -11.64
CA SER A 182 -1.89 9.65 -11.14
C SER A 182 -1.70 10.02 -9.67
N ALA A 183 -0.75 10.91 -9.41
CA ALA A 183 -0.61 11.57 -8.10
C ALA A 183 -1.32 12.93 -8.10
N PRO A 184 -1.72 13.46 -6.93
CA PRO A 184 -2.16 14.86 -6.81
C PRO A 184 -1.14 15.83 -7.40
N SER A 185 -1.61 16.89 -8.06
CA SER A 185 -0.75 17.86 -8.78
C SER A 185 0.34 18.46 -7.90
N GLU A 186 0.00 18.74 -6.64
CA GLU A 186 0.91 19.30 -5.64
C GLU A 186 2.07 18.35 -5.33
N LEU A 187 1.78 17.05 -5.26
CA LEU A 187 2.79 16.02 -5.05
C LEU A 187 3.68 15.84 -6.27
N ASN A 188 3.15 15.92 -7.48
CA ASN A 188 3.95 15.86 -8.71
C ASN A 188 4.99 16.98 -8.76
N VAL A 189 4.59 18.21 -8.41
CA VAL A 189 5.52 19.36 -8.33
C VAL A 189 6.59 19.10 -7.27
N MET A 190 6.19 18.61 -6.09
CA MET A 190 7.13 18.28 -5.02
C MET A 190 8.12 17.18 -5.45
N MET A 191 7.63 16.11 -6.09
CA MET A 191 8.47 15.00 -6.56
C MET A 191 9.48 15.49 -7.61
N ALA A 192 9.04 16.29 -8.59
CA ALA A 192 9.93 16.87 -9.58
C ALA A 192 10.98 17.80 -8.94
N ASN A 193 10.62 18.57 -7.94
CA ASN A 193 11.57 19.42 -7.22
C ASN A 193 12.58 18.58 -6.42
N VAL A 194 12.14 17.49 -5.77
CA VAL A 194 13.05 16.59 -5.04
C VAL A 194 14.04 15.94 -6.01
N GLU A 195 13.58 15.51 -7.18
CA GLU A 195 14.42 14.90 -8.20
C GLU A 195 15.46 15.88 -8.77
N ASN A 196 15.02 17.07 -9.17
CA ASN A 196 15.89 18.03 -9.87
C ASN A 196 16.72 18.94 -8.93
N ASN A 197 16.17 19.27 -7.76
CA ASN A 197 16.77 20.20 -6.82
C ASN A 197 17.17 19.57 -5.49
N ALA A 198 16.86 18.28 -5.29
CA ALA A 198 16.99 17.56 -4.02
C ALA A 198 16.30 18.29 -2.84
N ALA A 199 15.23 19.05 -3.12
CA ALA A 199 14.41 19.77 -2.15
C ALA A 199 12.94 19.75 -2.60
N PRO A 200 11.95 19.78 -1.68
CA PRO A 200 10.53 19.72 -2.05
C PRO A 200 10.01 20.98 -2.75
N TRP A 201 10.79 22.03 -2.85
CA TRP A 201 10.52 23.27 -3.55
C TRP A 201 11.67 23.66 -4.47
N ALA A 202 11.42 24.53 -5.42
CA ALA A 202 12.42 25.03 -6.36
C ALA A 202 13.41 25.95 -5.64
N TYR A 203 14.47 25.39 -5.07
CA TYR A 203 15.50 26.08 -4.34
C TYR A 203 16.88 25.62 -4.81
N ASN A 204 17.77 26.57 -5.10
CA ASN A 204 19.11 26.27 -5.58
C ASN A 204 19.92 25.55 -4.48
N GLN A 205 20.56 24.44 -4.84
CA GLN A 205 21.41 23.69 -3.90
C GLN A 205 22.56 24.53 -3.35
N ALA A 206 23.12 25.46 -4.11
CA ALA A 206 24.19 26.34 -3.67
C ALA A 206 23.79 27.25 -2.50
N ASP A 207 22.50 27.58 -2.40
CA ASP A 207 21.96 28.51 -1.41
C ASP A 207 21.51 27.82 -0.11
N ARG A 208 21.56 26.49 -0.04
CA ARG A 208 21.06 25.70 1.08
C ARG A 208 21.71 26.03 2.42
N LEU A 209 22.98 26.37 2.41
CA LEU A 209 23.75 26.64 3.62
C LEU A 209 23.88 28.14 3.91
N ASN A 210 23.19 29.02 3.18
CA ASN A 210 23.29 30.47 3.40
C ASN A 210 22.88 30.87 4.82
N TRP A 211 21.84 30.21 5.37
CA TRP A 211 21.40 30.41 6.76
C TRP A 211 22.47 30.09 7.83
N ALA A 212 23.45 29.26 7.49
CA ALA A 212 24.54 28.88 8.42
C ALA A 212 25.76 29.80 8.30
N LYS A 213 25.75 30.76 7.37
CA LYS A 213 26.86 31.71 7.13
C LYS A 213 26.57 33.07 7.72
N GLU A 214 25.39 33.33 8.24
CA GLU A 214 24.96 34.49 9.00
C GLU A 214 25.28 34.29 10.49
#